data_bfa48f19cf5594a1780a042a9fd503cc
#
_entry.id   bfa48f19cf5594a1780a042a9fd503cc
#
_cell.length_a   1.000
_cell.length_b   1.000
_cell.length_c   1.000
_cell.angle_alpha   90.00
_cell.angle_beta   90.00
_cell.angle_gamma   90.00
#
_symmetry.space_group_name_H-M   'P 1'
#
loop_
_entity.id
_entity.type
_entity.pdbx_description
1 polymer ?
#
loop_
_entity_poly.entity_id
_entity_poly.type
_entity_poly.pdbx_seq_one_letter_code
_entity_poly.pdbx_strand_id
1 'polypeptide(L)'
;MRRLGSTRRTSTRGAATQQGAGRTRRRGIAAAVCAAALATLTTAPVQAHGQAQGPARESAHGQADEQPDRHAHGQATQEQARKAAHELRHRAPHWRLKDTGTPGVRFRGLAAVSRSTAWVAGSQGTVLRTTDAGSTWRDVSPPGATALQFRDVEAFDARRAVVLAIGEGESSRLYRTDDGGATWTESFRNTDPRAFYDCLTFFDRRHGLAMSDPVDGRFRVLSTRDGGRSWRVLPSEGMPAALEGEAGFAASGQCLVASGAKDVWLATGGGARARVLHSADRGLTWTAADTPLPAGDPARGVFALAFRDRTHGLAVGGDYRPDQTVPRAAAHTPDGGRTWRPAATPPPGYRSGVTWLPHSRSAALAVGPTGTDLTTDAGRTWRTVDTGSFDTVDCTPDLACWASGEQGRVARLEH
;
A
#
# COMPACT_ATOMS: atom_id res chain seq x y z
N MET A 1 -25.37 58.87 -2.79
CA MET A 1 -25.63 59.93 -1.78
C MET A 1 -25.09 59.50 -0.43
N ARG A 2 -24.15 60.34 0.11
CA ARG A 2 -23.75 60.49 1.53
C ARG A 2 -23.23 59.23 2.26
N ARG A 3 -21.94 59.08 2.48
CA ARG A 3 -20.90 59.77 3.33
C ARG A 3 -20.92 59.28 4.77
N LEU A 4 -19.77 58.61 5.14
CA LEU A 4 -18.80 58.91 6.20
C LEU A 4 -19.17 58.58 7.65
N GLY A 5 -18.23 57.90 8.31
CA GLY A 5 -18.09 57.79 9.75
C GLY A 5 -16.91 56.90 10.18
N SER A 6 -15.70 57.47 10.10
CA SER A 6 -14.45 57.02 10.72
C SER A 6 -14.44 57.32 12.22
N THR A 7 -13.93 56.42 13.09
CA THR A 7 -13.20 56.81 14.29
C THR A 7 -12.11 55.81 14.67
N ARG A 8 -10.89 56.31 14.66
CA ARG A 8 -9.67 55.78 15.34
C ARG A 8 -9.72 56.15 16.83
N ARG A 9 -9.11 55.31 17.67
CA ARG A 9 -8.22 55.68 18.82
C ARG A 9 -7.63 54.40 19.41
N THR A 10 -6.35 54.19 19.31
CA THR A 10 -5.15 54.53 20.12
C THR A 10 -5.09 53.83 21.47
N SER A 11 -4.14 52.91 21.56
CA SER A 11 -2.90 52.93 22.34
C SER A 11 -3.03 52.90 23.86
N THR A 12 -2.45 51.90 24.50
CA THR A 12 -1.41 52.16 25.50
C THR A 12 -0.61 50.92 25.87
N ARG A 13 0.69 51.13 26.01
CA ARG A 13 1.76 50.26 26.45
C ARG A 13 1.65 49.99 27.96
N GLY A 14 2.22 48.83 28.39
CA GLY A 14 2.62 48.57 29.75
C GLY A 14 3.63 47.46 29.79
N ALA A 15 4.88 47.84 29.94
CA ALA A 15 6.02 46.96 30.20
C ALA A 15 6.29 46.96 31.73
N ALA A 16 6.82 45.83 32.24
CA ALA A 16 7.81 45.74 33.36
C ALA A 16 7.95 44.25 33.71
N THR A 17 9.07 43.65 33.43
CA THR A 17 10.36 43.45 34.17
C THR A 17 10.21 42.72 35.50
N GLN A 18 10.87 41.64 35.63
CA GLN A 18 12.12 41.22 36.27
C GLN A 18 12.00 39.93 37.09
N GLN A 19 12.83 38.95 36.76
CA GLN A 19 14.00 38.42 37.47
C GLN A 19 13.74 37.52 38.70
N GLY A 20 14.51 36.40 38.69
CA GLY A 20 14.82 35.53 39.83
C GLY A 20 15.20 34.12 39.35
N ALA A 21 16.29 33.85 39.08
CA ALA A 21 17.61 33.30 39.43
C ALA A 21 17.61 32.38 40.66
N GLY A 22 18.09 31.15 40.46
CA GLY A 22 18.44 30.19 41.53
C GLY A 22 18.74 28.81 40.91
N ARG A 23 19.89 28.53 40.47
CA ARG A 23 21.08 27.76 40.93
C ARG A 23 20.76 26.84 42.12
N THR A 24 20.99 25.55 42.16
CA THR A 24 22.23 24.77 42.05
C THR A 24 22.03 23.31 42.49
N ARG A 25 22.87 22.44 41.96
CA ARG A 25 23.64 21.29 42.47
C ARG A 25 22.98 19.92 42.41
N ARG A 26 23.50 19.03 41.56
CA ARG A 26 24.67 18.12 41.59
C ARG A 26 24.62 17.00 42.62
N ARG A 27 24.95 15.81 42.09
CA ARG A 27 25.45 14.52 42.65
C ARG A 27 24.37 13.47 42.87
N GLY A 28 24.57 12.20 42.55
CA GLY A 28 25.78 11.45 42.27
C GLY A 28 25.48 10.07 41.74
N ILE A 29 26.48 9.55 41.26
CA ILE A 29 26.90 8.26 40.77
C ILE A 29 26.44 7.08 41.68
N ALA A 30 25.96 5.99 41.10
CA ALA A 30 26.28 4.64 41.55
C ALA A 30 26.22 3.66 40.39
N ALA A 31 27.40 3.21 40.00
CA ALA A 31 27.62 2.05 39.16
C ALA A 31 27.48 0.78 40.01
N ALA A 32 26.87 -0.25 39.51
CA ALA A 32 27.02 -1.61 40.02
C ALA A 32 27.27 -2.55 38.86
N VAL A 33 28.49 -3.03 38.84
CA VAL A 33 29.02 -4.14 38.03
C VAL A 33 28.79 -5.43 38.82
N CYS A 34 28.28 -6.50 38.13
CA CYS A 34 28.51 -7.90 38.47
C CYS A 34 28.19 -8.69 37.20
N ALA A 35 29.14 -9.18 36.50
CA ALA A 35 30.01 -10.31 36.66
C ALA A 35 29.44 -11.57 36.01
N ALA A 36 30.20 -12.03 35.05
CA ALA A 36 30.05 -13.21 34.18
C ALA A 36 30.05 -14.52 35.00
N ALA A 37 29.32 -15.53 34.47
CA ALA A 37 29.64 -16.91 34.68
C ALA A 37 29.62 -17.68 33.37
N LEU A 38 30.80 -18.04 32.91
CA LEU A 38 31.04 -19.08 31.91
C LEU A 38 30.73 -20.45 32.57
N ALA A 39 30.02 -21.30 31.83
CA ALA A 39 30.05 -22.73 32.06
C ALA A 39 30.30 -23.44 30.73
N THR A 40 31.50 -23.89 30.59
CA THR A 40 31.99 -24.89 29.62
C THR A 40 31.56 -26.29 30.06
N LEU A 41 31.01 -27.10 29.17
CA LEU A 41 30.99 -28.58 29.30
C LEU A 41 31.06 -29.20 27.91
N THR A 42 32.21 -29.59 27.56
CA THR A 42 32.82 -30.88 27.19
C THR A 42 31.97 -31.87 26.39
N THR A 43 32.51 -32.11 25.22
CA THR A 43 32.25 -33.23 24.32
C THR A 43 32.76 -34.55 24.85
N ALA A 44 32.06 -35.66 24.61
CA ALA A 44 32.66 -36.98 24.42
C ALA A 44 31.81 -37.84 23.49
N PRO A 45 32.43 -38.67 22.66
CA PRO A 45 31.82 -39.46 21.61
C PRO A 45 31.52 -40.91 22.11
N VAL A 46 30.52 -41.54 21.48
CA VAL A 46 30.40 -43.00 21.57
C VAL A 46 30.34 -43.61 20.19
N GLN A 47 31.24 -44.52 20.01
CA GLN A 47 31.52 -45.33 18.82
C GLN A 47 30.51 -46.45 18.59
N ALA A 48 30.50 -46.89 17.35
CA ALA A 48 29.85 -48.00 16.69
C ALA A 48 30.10 -49.38 17.35
N HIS A 49 29.19 -50.29 17.04
CA HIS A 49 29.35 -51.67 16.53
C HIS A 49 27.99 -52.35 16.57
N GLY A 50 27.58 -52.99 15.55
CA GLY A 50 27.65 -54.37 15.21
C GLY A 50 26.75 -54.77 14.05
N GLN A 51 27.32 -55.54 13.18
CA GLN A 51 26.76 -56.22 12.03
C GLN A 51 25.78 -57.34 12.44
N ALA A 52 24.79 -57.67 11.61
CA ALA A 52 24.62 -58.98 11.01
C ALA A 52 23.31 -59.15 10.21
N GLN A 53 23.50 -59.53 8.96
CA GLN A 53 22.85 -60.55 8.12
C GLN A 53 21.33 -60.55 7.94
N GLY A 54 20.93 -60.50 6.64
CA GLY A 54 19.59 -60.83 6.12
C GLY A 54 19.30 -62.34 6.15
N PRO A 55 18.32 -62.87 5.46
CA PRO A 55 17.72 -62.47 4.19
C PRO A 55 16.19 -62.60 4.14
N ALA A 56 15.49 -62.06 3.15
CA ALA A 56 14.52 -62.75 2.31
C ALA A 56 13.83 -61.80 1.35
N ARG A 57 13.81 -62.22 0.11
CA ARG A 57 13.05 -61.63 -1.00
C ARG A 57 11.58 -61.83 -0.77
N GLU A 58 10.80 -60.78 -0.96
CA GLU A 58 9.44 -60.93 -1.47
C GLU A 58 9.11 -59.73 -2.38
N SER A 59 8.68 -60.10 -3.57
CA SER A 59 8.29 -59.23 -4.70
C SER A 59 6.94 -58.60 -4.36
N ALA A 60 6.88 -57.27 -4.34
CA ALA A 60 5.64 -56.55 -4.42
C ALA A 60 5.70 -55.54 -5.54
N HIS A 61 4.71 -55.64 -6.40
CA HIS A 61 4.48 -54.85 -7.59
C HIS A 61 4.57 -53.37 -7.33
N GLY A 62 5.33 -52.68 -8.21
CA GLY A 62 5.38 -51.22 -8.26
C GLY A 62 4.02 -50.65 -8.69
N GLN A 63 3.43 -49.88 -7.84
CA GLN A 63 2.55 -48.78 -8.25
C GLN A 63 3.43 -47.57 -8.51
N ALA A 64 3.52 -47.20 -9.77
CA ALA A 64 4.08 -45.94 -10.19
C ALA A 64 3.15 -44.82 -9.68
N ASP A 65 3.58 -44.11 -8.67
CA ASP A 65 2.98 -42.80 -8.34
C ASP A 65 3.27 -41.86 -9.50
N GLU A 66 2.28 -41.63 -10.34
CA GLU A 66 2.26 -40.52 -11.27
C GLU A 66 2.23 -39.21 -10.48
N GLN A 67 3.41 -38.64 -10.28
CA GLN A 67 3.50 -37.24 -9.88
C GLN A 67 2.94 -36.40 -11.03
N PRO A 68 1.88 -35.59 -10.79
CA PRO A 68 1.38 -34.70 -11.81
C PRO A 68 2.46 -33.72 -12.22
N ASP A 69 2.70 -33.66 -13.51
CA ASP A 69 3.75 -32.93 -14.19
C ASP A 69 3.65 -31.41 -13.88
N ARG A 70 4.40 -30.95 -12.89
CA ARG A 70 4.47 -29.53 -12.50
C ARG A 70 5.01 -28.64 -13.63
N HIS A 71 5.71 -29.23 -14.60
CA HIS A 71 6.20 -28.52 -15.78
C HIS A 71 5.10 -28.23 -16.80
N ALA A 72 4.12 -29.12 -16.97
CA ALA A 72 3.00 -28.91 -17.88
C ALA A 72 2.05 -27.80 -17.38
N HIS A 73 1.84 -27.69 -16.05
CA HIS A 73 1.05 -26.60 -15.46
C HIS A 73 1.74 -25.22 -15.60
N GLY A 74 3.07 -25.18 -15.48
CA GLY A 74 3.84 -23.95 -15.65
C GLY A 74 3.87 -23.44 -17.09
N GLN A 75 3.90 -24.35 -18.06
CA GLN A 75 3.87 -24.00 -19.49
C GLN A 75 2.48 -23.55 -19.95
N ALA A 76 1.41 -24.20 -19.50
CA ALA A 76 0.04 -23.80 -19.80
C ALA A 76 -0.29 -22.40 -19.23
N THR A 77 0.18 -22.07 -18.05
CA THR A 77 0.01 -20.73 -17.46
C THR A 77 0.83 -19.65 -18.19
N GLN A 78 2.03 -19.97 -18.65
CA GLN A 78 2.83 -19.03 -19.46
C GLN A 78 2.24 -18.78 -20.84
N GLU A 79 1.68 -19.80 -21.46
CA GLU A 79 1.04 -19.68 -22.79
C GLU A 79 -0.27 -18.89 -22.70
N GLN A 80 -1.08 -19.12 -21.67
CA GLN A 80 -2.27 -18.31 -21.39
C GLN A 80 -1.91 -16.84 -21.12
N ALA A 81 -0.84 -16.57 -20.40
CA ALA A 81 -0.35 -15.22 -20.16
C ALA A 81 0.17 -14.53 -21.43
N ARG A 82 0.85 -15.29 -22.31
CA ARG A 82 1.28 -14.79 -23.63
C ARG A 82 0.08 -14.51 -24.54
N LYS A 83 -0.94 -15.35 -24.50
CA LYS A 83 -2.17 -15.18 -25.27
C LYS A 83 -2.96 -13.96 -24.77
N ALA A 84 -3.11 -13.80 -23.47
CA ALA A 84 -3.74 -12.61 -22.87
C ALA A 84 -2.96 -11.32 -23.19
N ALA A 85 -1.63 -11.34 -23.12
CA ALA A 85 -0.79 -10.20 -23.51
C ALA A 85 -0.84 -9.93 -25.03
N HIS A 86 -1.06 -10.93 -25.86
CA HIS A 86 -1.27 -10.80 -27.30
C HIS A 86 -2.65 -10.21 -27.61
N GLU A 87 -3.69 -10.68 -26.94
CA GLU A 87 -5.05 -10.16 -27.07
C GLU A 87 -5.17 -8.70 -26.63
N LEU A 88 -4.46 -8.31 -25.56
CA LEU A 88 -4.32 -6.92 -25.14
C LEU A 88 -3.66 -6.00 -26.19
N ARG A 89 -2.91 -6.56 -27.13
CA ARG A 89 -2.33 -5.81 -28.26
C ARG A 89 -3.29 -5.62 -29.43
N HIS A 90 -4.29 -6.50 -29.56
CA HIS A 90 -5.17 -6.57 -30.71
C HIS A 90 -6.62 -6.15 -30.44
N ARG A 91 -7.11 -6.24 -29.22
CA ARG A 91 -8.36 -5.63 -28.76
C ARG A 91 -8.03 -4.58 -27.70
N ALA A 92 -8.58 -3.40 -27.84
CA ALA A 92 -8.44 -2.38 -26.81
C ALA A 92 -9.12 -2.90 -25.51
N PRO A 93 -8.39 -3.03 -24.40
CA PRO A 93 -9.00 -3.41 -23.15
C PRO A 93 -10.01 -2.33 -22.77
N HIS A 94 -11.18 -2.75 -22.29
CA HIS A 94 -12.24 -1.84 -21.86
C HIS A 94 -12.79 -2.25 -20.49
N TRP A 95 -13.23 -1.27 -19.74
CA TRP A 95 -13.81 -1.48 -18.43
C TRP A 95 -15.31 -1.77 -18.53
N ARG A 96 -15.74 -2.95 -18.05
CA ARG A 96 -17.15 -3.25 -17.86
C ARG A 96 -17.57 -2.88 -16.46
N LEU A 97 -18.44 -1.87 -16.36
CA LEU A 97 -18.99 -1.40 -15.09
C LEU A 97 -19.83 -2.49 -14.40
N LYS A 98 -19.77 -2.51 -13.08
CA LYS A 98 -20.55 -3.36 -12.19
C LYS A 98 -21.41 -2.46 -11.32
N ASP A 99 -22.68 -2.77 -11.24
CA ASP A 99 -23.61 -2.02 -10.37
C ASP A 99 -23.38 -2.43 -8.91
N THR A 100 -23.05 -1.47 -8.09
CA THR A 100 -22.83 -1.67 -6.66
C THR A 100 -24.04 -1.27 -5.82
N GLY A 101 -25.04 -0.63 -6.40
CA GLY A 101 -26.21 -0.08 -5.68
C GLY A 101 -25.88 1.12 -4.79
N THR A 102 -24.67 1.71 -4.90
CA THR A 102 -24.19 2.78 -3.99
C THR A 102 -23.70 4.02 -4.74
N PRO A 103 -24.54 4.73 -5.51
CA PRO A 103 -24.10 5.81 -6.41
C PRO A 103 -23.47 7.02 -5.71
N GLY A 104 -23.70 7.20 -4.39
CA GLY A 104 -23.12 8.30 -3.60
C GLY A 104 -21.77 7.99 -2.96
N VAL A 105 -21.22 6.78 -3.15
CA VAL A 105 -19.98 6.36 -2.51
C VAL A 105 -18.80 6.53 -3.47
N ARG A 106 -17.66 6.99 -2.94
CA ARG A 106 -16.38 6.98 -3.66
C ARG A 106 -15.50 5.87 -3.08
N PHE A 107 -15.19 4.86 -3.91
CA PHE A 107 -14.36 3.72 -3.55
C PHE A 107 -12.90 3.98 -3.93
N ARG A 108 -12.04 4.17 -2.93
CA ARG A 108 -10.60 4.34 -3.08
C ARG A 108 -9.79 3.14 -2.62
N GLY A 109 -10.32 2.34 -1.69
CA GLY A 109 -9.76 1.04 -1.33
C GLY A 109 -10.30 -0.04 -2.26
N LEU A 110 -9.42 -0.88 -2.78
CA LEU A 110 -9.75 -2.03 -3.62
C LEU A 110 -8.77 -3.16 -3.34
N ALA A 111 -9.30 -4.34 -3.03
CA ALA A 111 -8.54 -5.58 -2.98
C ALA A 111 -9.15 -6.61 -3.93
N ALA A 112 -8.48 -6.90 -5.01
CA ALA A 112 -8.82 -7.98 -5.93
C ALA A 112 -8.25 -9.29 -5.37
N VAL A 113 -9.12 -10.23 -5.00
CA VAL A 113 -8.71 -11.52 -4.42
C VAL A 113 -8.62 -12.60 -5.49
N SER A 114 -9.58 -12.61 -6.39
CA SER A 114 -9.66 -13.56 -7.49
C SER A 114 -10.56 -13.03 -8.62
N ARG A 115 -10.71 -13.82 -9.67
CA ARG A 115 -11.66 -13.53 -10.75
C ARG A 115 -13.10 -13.31 -10.24
N SER A 116 -13.49 -13.99 -9.18
CA SER A 116 -14.85 -13.92 -8.64
C SER A 116 -14.97 -13.05 -7.40
N THR A 117 -13.88 -12.80 -6.69
CA THR A 117 -13.90 -12.16 -5.36
C THR A 117 -13.12 -10.86 -5.35
N ALA A 118 -13.79 -9.79 -4.94
CA ALA A 118 -13.19 -8.48 -4.70
C ALA A 118 -13.86 -7.79 -3.51
N TRP A 119 -13.10 -6.89 -2.89
CA TRP A 119 -13.56 -5.99 -1.83
C TRP A 119 -13.31 -4.56 -2.26
N VAL A 120 -14.24 -3.67 -1.96
CA VAL A 120 -14.06 -2.23 -2.13
C VAL A 120 -14.42 -1.51 -0.84
N ALA A 121 -13.67 -0.46 -0.53
CA ALA A 121 -13.87 0.36 0.66
C ALA A 121 -13.86 1.85 0.29
N GLY A 122 -14.75 2.65 0.90
CA GLY A 122 -14.95 4.02 0.45
C GLY A 122 -15.51 4.97 1.48
N SER A 123 -16.03 6.07 0.99
CA SER A 123 -16.67 7.10 1.78
C SER A 123 -17.91 6.57 2.51
N GLN A 124 -18.37 7.32 3.51
CA GLN A 124 -19.56 7.00 4.31
C GLN A 124 -19.43 5.66 5.07
N GLY A 125 -18.18 5.26 5.40
CA GLY A 125 -17.90 4.02 6.12
C GLY A 125 -18.28 2.76 5.34
N THR A 126 -18.41 2.85 4.02
CA THR A 126 -18.91 1.75 3.18
C THR A 126 -17.82 0.75 2.85
N VAL A 127 -18.13 -0.53 3.03
CA VAL A 127 -17.32 -1.66 2.57
C VAL A 127 -18.24 -2.64 1.85
N LEU A 128 -17.95 -2.92 0.58
CA LEU A 128 -18.69 -3.93 -0.20
C LEU A 128 -17.80 -5.10 -0.55
N ARG A 129 -18.40 -6.26 -0.69
CA ARG A 129 -17.74 -7.49 -1.15
C ARG A 129 -18.57 -8.19 -2.21
N THR A 130 -17.91 -8.66 -3.25
CA THR A 130 -18.47 -9.64 -4.21
C THR A 130 -17.76 -10.99 -4.12
N THR A 131 -18.47 -12.06 -4.46
CA THR A 131 -17.91 -13.43 -4.61
C THR A 131 -18.39 -14.09 -5.92
N ASP A 132 -19.06 -13.35 -6.79
CA ASP A 132 -19.67 -13.79 -8.04
C ASP A 132 -19.26 -12.92 -9.24
N ALA A 133 -18.02 -12.45 -9.23
CA ALA A 133 -17.44 -11.64 -10.30
C ALA A 133 -18.14 -10.27 -10.49
N GLY A 134 -18.69 -9.71 -9.42
CA GLY A 134 -19.37 -8.42 -9.41
C GLY A 134 -20.79 -8.48 -9.99
N SER A 135 -21.39 -9.67 -10.09
CA SER A 135 -22.80 -9.81 -10.42
C SER A 135 -23.69 -9.31 -9.29
N THR A 136 -23.26 -9.53 -8.04
CA THR A 136 -23.86 -8.93 -6.85
C THR A 136 -22.81 -8.39 -5.91
N TRP A 137 -23.17 -7.34 -5.17
CA TRP A 137 -22.34 -6.74 -4.12
C TRP A 137 -23.11 -6.77 -2.81
N ARG A 138 -22.46 -7.29 -1.77
CA ARG A 138 -23.00 -7.31 -0.43
C ARG A 138 -22.38 -6.18 0.37
N ASP A 139 -23.21 -5.37 1.01
CA ASP A 139 -22.77 -4.43 2.03
C ASP A 139 -22.34 -5.23 3.26
N VAL A 140 -21.07 -5.04 3.62
CA VAL A 140 -20.40 -5.68 4.74
C VAL A 140 -19.69 -4.64 5.62
N SER A 141 -20.20 -3.42 5.62
CA SER A 141 -19.62 -2.29 6.36
C SER A 141 -19.54 -2.54 7.86
N PRO A 142 -18.48 -2.08 8.54
CA PRO A 142 -18.42 -2.12 10.00
C PRO A 142 -19.57 -1.31 10.63
N PRO A 143 -20.28 -1.84 11.63
CA PRO A 143 -21.34 -1.11 12.30
C PRO A 143 -20.83 0.20 12.91
N GLY A 144 -21.62 1.29 12.75
CA GLY A 144 -21.30 2.61 13.30
C GLY A 144 -20.19 3.36 12.58
N ALA A 145 -19.72 2.89 11.42
CA ALA A 145 -18.61 3.48 10.66
C ALA A 145 -19.03 4.59 9.68
N THR A 146 -20.31 4.97 9.61
CA THR A 146 -20.86 5.88 8.58
C THR A 146 -20.17 7.25 8.49
N ALA A 147 -19.56 7.73 9.57
CA ALA A 147 -18.77 8.96 9.58
C ALA A 147 -17.34 8.78 9.08
N LEU A 148 -16.89 7.54 8.89
CA LEU A 148 -15.53 7.24 8.53
C LEU A 148 -15.31 7.27 7.00
N GLN A 149 -14.06 7.48 6.61
CA GLN A 149 -13.61 7.48 5.22
C GLN A 149 -12.63 6.32 5.03
N PHE A 150 -13.10 5.19 4.53
CA PHE A 150 -12.19 4.10 4.19
C PHE A 150 -11.47 4.42 2.88
N ARG A 151 -10.15 4.29 2.91
CA ARG A 151 -9.28 4.60 1.77
C ARG A 151 -8.41 3.45 1.34
N ASP A 152 -8.34 2.41 2.16
CA ASP A 152 -7.55 1.23 1.86
C ASP A 152 -8.23 -0.03 2.40
N VAL A 153 -8.05 -1.13 1.67
CA VAL A 153 -8.50 -2.45 2.06
C VAL A 153 -7.52 -3.51 1.56
N GLU A 154 -7.11 -4.37 2.48
CA GLU A 154 -6.32 -5.56 2.17
C GLU A 154 -7.13 -6.80 2.48
N ALA A 155 -7.33 -7.67 1.48
CA ALA A 155 -8.12 -8.87 1.63
C ALA A 155 -7.30 -10.13 1.28
N PHE A 156 -7.31 -11.09 2.19
CA PHE A 156 -6.58 -12.35 2.02
C PHE A 156 -7.41 -13.43 1.31
N ASP A 157 -8.71 -13.30 1.38
CA ASP A 157 -9.71 -14.17 0.76
C ASP A 157 -11.13 -13.57 0.93
N ALA A 158 -12.17 -14.35 0.59
CA ALA A 158 -13.56 -13.92 0.74
C ALA A 158 -14.02 -13.72 2.20
N ARG A 159 -13.23 -14.15 3.19
CA ARG A 159 -13.60 -14.10 4.62
C ARG A 159 -12.78 -13.12 5.43
N ARG A 160 -11.53 -12.90 5.07
CA ARG A 160 -10.56 -12.13 5.87
C ARG A 160 -10.12 -10.89 5.15
N ALA A 161 -10.34 -9.76 5.78
CA ALA A 161 -9.93 -8.45 5.29
C ALA A 161 -9.57 -7.51 6.46
N VAL A 162 -8.76 -6.52 6.13
CA VAL A 162 -8.45 -5.37 7.00
C VAL A 162 -8.75 -4.12 6.21
N VAL A 163 -9.45 -3.15 6.80
CA VAL A 163 -9.76 -1.86 6.19
C VAL A 163 -9.17 -0.72 7.03
N LEU A 164 -8.68 0.30 6.37
CA LEU A 164 -8.14 1.51 6.97
C LEU A 164 -9.09 2.70 6.73
N ALA A 165 -9.57 3.28 7.82
CA ALA A 165 -10.19 4.59 7.82
C ALA A 165 -9.13 5.65 8.04
N ILE A 166 -9.14 6.68 7.20
CA ILE A 166 -8.26 7.85 7.31
C ILE A 166 -8.89 8.95 8.15
N GLY A 167 -8.08 9.90 8.56
CA GLY A 167 -8.49 11.13 9.23
C GLY A 167 -7.56 11.47 10.38
N GLU A 168 -7.72 12.66 10.92
CA GLU A 168 -6.96 13.12 12.07
C GLU A 168 -7.37 12.37 13.35
N GLY A 169 -6.41 12.14 14.23
CA GLY A 169 -6.64 11.54 15.55
C GLY A 169 -7.45 10.24 15.45
N GLU A 170 -8.49 10.12 16.24
CA GLU A 170 -9.32 8.91 16.33
C GLU A 170 -10.13 8.56 15.07
N SER A 171 -10.13 9.39 14.04
CA SER A 171 -10.72 9.04 12.74
C SER A 171 -9.87 8.01 11.98
N SER A 172 -8.54 8.00 12.21
CA SER A 172 -7.66 6.95 11.69
C SER A 172 -7.83 5.68 12.50
N ARG A 173 -8.40 4.64 11.87
CA ARG A 173 -8.73 3.35 12.51
C ARG A 173 -8.49 2.18 11.56
N LEU A 174 -8.19 1.05 12.14
CA LEU A 174 -8.12 -0.22 11.42
C LEU A 174 -9.19 -1.17 11.95
N TYR A 175 -9.94 -1.76 11.04
CA TYR A 175 -10.93 -2.79 11.33
C TYR A 175 -10.53 -4.08 10.63
N ARG A 176 -10.77 -5.20 11.30
CA ARG A 176 -10.51 -6.54 10.77
C ARG A 176 -11.76 -7.39 10.82
N THR A 177 -11.97 -8.20 9.79
CA THR A 177 -12.95 -9.30 9.76
C THR A 177 -12.28 -10.64 9.48
N ASP A 178 -12.83 -11.72 10.05
CA ASP A 178 -12.45 -13.11 9.79
C ASP A 178 -13.62 -13.93 9.20
N ASP A 179 -14.79 -13.34 9.03
CA ASP A 179 -16.05 -14.01 8.63
C ASP A 179 -16.72 -13.39 7.41
N GLY A 180 -15.97 -12.59 6.64
CA GLY A 180 -16.46 -11.98 5.40
C GLY A 180 -17.27 -10.71 5.63
N GLY A 181 -17.00 -10.02 6.72
CA GLY A 181 -17.64 -8.78 7.10
C GLY A 181 -18.98 -8.98 7.81
N ALA A 182 -19.30 -10.22 8.25
CA ALA A 182 -20.46 -10.44 9.13
C ALA A 182 -20.23 -9.80 10.51
N THR A 183 -18.96 -9.85 10.99
CA THR A 183 -18.51 -9.12 12.17
C THR A 183 -17.17 -8.43 11.90
N TRP A 184 -16.95 -7.31 12.61
CA TRP A 184 -15.72 -6.54 12.57
C TRP A 184 -15.19 -6.26 13.97
N THR A 185 -13.88 -6.34 14.11
CA THR A 185 -13.16 -5.91 15.30
C THR A 185 -12.35 -4.66 14.94
N GLU A 186 -12.54 -3.58 15.69
CA GLU A 186 -11.62 -2.44 15.64
C GLU A 186 -10.29 -2.89 16.26
N SER A 187 -9.28 -3.08 15.42
CA SER A 187 -7.99 -3.64 15.82
C SER A 187 -6.94 -2.56 16.12
N PHE A 188 -7.22 -1.33 15.71
CA PHE A 188 -6.42 -0.15 16.05
C PHE A 188 -7.27 1.11 15.98
N ARG A 189 -7.07 1.99 16.97
CA ARG A 189 -7.55 3.37 16.99
C ARG A 189 -6.38 4.29 17.28
N ASN A 190 -6.17 5.27 16.42
CA ASN A 190 -5.15 6.27 16.64
C ASN A 190 -5.55 7.20 17.79
N THR A 191 -4.62 7.43 18.72
CA THR A 191 -4.81 8.33 19.86
C THR A 191 -3.94 9.59 19.80
N ASP A 192 -3.02 9.67 18.82
CA ASP A 192 -2.20 10.88 18.61
C ASP A 192 -2.92 11.81 17.61
N PRO A 193 -3.39 13.00 18.03
CA PRO A 193 -4.13 13.91 17.16
C PRO A 193 -3.30 14.41 15.96
N ARG A 194 -1.98 14.26 15.98
CA ARG A 194 -1.07 14.70 14.91
C ARG A 194 -0.86 13.64 13.83
N ALA A 195 -1.25 12.39 14.09
CA ALA A 195 -1.08 11.30 13.15
C ALA A 195 -2.31 11.15 12.26
N PHE A 196 -2.06 10.97 10.96
CA PHE A 196 -3.05 10.72 9.93
C PHE A 196 -2.59 9.51 9.12
N TYR A 197 -3.25 8.37 9.27
CA TYR A 197 -2.86 7.14 8.58
C TYR A 197 -3.47 7.07 7.19
N ASP A 198 -2.64 6.83 6.16
CA ASP A 198 -3.00 6.94 4.75
C ASP A 198 -3.19 5.61 4.03
N CYS A 199 -2.28 4.67 4.23
CA CYS A 199 -2.21 3.41 3.50
C CYS A 199 -1.78 2.26 4.39
N LEU A 200 -2.15 1.04 3.98
CA LEU A 200 -1.70 -0.19 4.61
C LEU A 200 -1.27 -1.22 3.54
N THR A 201 -0.42 -2.15 3.92
CA THR A 201 -0.03 -3.27 3.05
C THR A 201 0.38 -4.49 3.86
N PHE A 202 0.33 -5.67 3.26
CA PHE A 202 0.76 -6.92 3.88
C PHE A 202 1.84 -7.63 3.05
N PHE A 203 2.88 -8.13 3.71
CA PHE A 203 3.89 -9.01 3.13
C PHE A 203 3.39 -10.45 2.96
N ASP A 204 2.55 -10.86 3.90
CA ASP A 204 1.91 -12.17 3.99
C ASP A 204 0.66 -12.08 4.87
N ARG A 205 -0.02 -13.20 5.09
CA ARG A 205 -1.27 -13.24 5.89
C ARG A 205 -1.11 -12.84 7.36
N ARG A 206 0.11 -12.63 7.85
CA ARG A 206 0.41 -12.30 9.25
C ARG A 206 1.07 -10.95 9.43
N HIS A 207 1.96 -10.57 8.52
CA HIS A 207 2.82 -9.41 8.67
C HIS A 207 2.36 -8.30 7.74
N GLY A 208 2.06 -7.14 8.31
CA GLY A 208 1.64 -5.96 7.57
C GLY A 208 2.13 -4.68 8.23
N LEU A 209 2.04 -3.61 7.47
CA LEU A 209 2.35 -2.25 7.90
C LEU A 209 1.20 -1.32 7.53
N ALA A 210 1.02 -0.25 8.31
CA ALA A 210 0.27 0.93 7.92
C ALA A 210 1.12 2.17 8.20
N MET A 211 1.01 3.18 7.33
CA MET A 211 1.81 4.39 7.46
C MET A 211 0.93 5.61 7.74
N SER A 212 1.46 6.54 8.48
CA SER A 212 0.90 7.86 8.75
C SER A 212 1.83 8.94 8.23
N ASP A 213 1.27 10.08 7.92
CA ASP A 213 1.99 11.32 7.74
C ASP A 213 3.02 11.58 8.86
N PRO A 214 4.00 12.45 8.62
CA PRO A 214 5.06 12.69 9.57
C PRO A 214 4.56 13.21 10.92
N VAL A 215 5.02 12.57 11.99
CA VAL A 215 4.89 13.02 13.36
C VAL A 215 6.30 13.23 13.91
N ASP A 216 6.55 14.40 14.50
CA ASP A 216 7.87 14.80 14.96
C ASP A 216 8.94 14.73 13.85
N GLY A 217 8.55 15.10 12.61
CA GLY A 217 9.43 15.18 11.44
C GLY A 217 9.81 13.84 10.81
N ARG A 218 9.07 12.74 11.10
CA ARG A 218 9.29 11.41 10.52
C ARG A 218 7.97 10.72 10.24
N PHE A 219 7.87 10.01 9.14
CA PHE A 219 6.72 9.14 8.86
C PHE A 219 6.56 8.11 9.97
N ARG A 220 5.35 7.96 10.47
CA ARG A 220 5.05 6.97 11.50
C ARG A 220 4.54 5.68 10.87
N VAL A 221 5.01 4.55 11.37
CA VAL A 221 4.66 3.24 10.82
C VAL A 221 4.06 2.37 11.92
N LEU A 222 2.91 1.75 11.64
CA LEU A 222 2.34 0.65 12.41
C LEU A 222 2.79 -0.68 11.82
N SER A 223 2.96 -1.67 12.68
CA SER A 223 3.26 -3.05 12.30
C SER A 223 2.34 -4.03 13.00
N THR A 224 1.88 -5.02 12.25
CA THR A 224 1.20 -6.22 12.75
C THR A 224 2.02 -7.47 12.48
N ARG A 225 1.88 -8.50 13.34
CA ARG A 225 2.46 -9.85 13.18
C ARG A 225 1.43 -10.96 13.30
N ASP A 226 0.17 -10.60 13.43
CA ASP A 226 -0.95 -11.49 13.69
C ASP A 226 -2.09 -11.32 12.68
N GLY A 227 -1.76 -10.73 11.51
CA GLY A 227 -2.69 -10.53 10.42
C GLY A 227 -3.65 -9.37 10.64
N GLY A 228 -3.22 -8.35 11.37
CA GLY A 228 -4.02 -7.16 11.65
C GLY A 228 -4.96 -7.30 12.85
N ARG A 229 -4.79 -8.30 13.74
CA ARG A 229 -5.55 -8.39 14.99
C ARG A 229 -5.07 -7.39 16.02
N SER A 230 -3.77 -7.11 16.02
CA SER A 230 -3.17 -6.06 16.83
C SER A 230 -2.11 -5.30 16.05
N TRP A 231 -1.89 -4.04 16.42
CA TRP A 231 -0.94 -3.15 15.78
C TRP A 231 -0.09 -2.44 16.82
N ARG A 232 1.15 -2.16 16.46
CA ARG A 232 2.08 -1.40 17.29
C ARG A 232 2.82 -0.37 16.44
N VAL A 233 3.07 0.79 17.00
CA VAL A 233 3.95 1.81 16.39
C VAL A 233 5.38 1.29 16.39
N LEU A 234 6.05 1.34 15.26
CA LEU A 234 7.49 1.06 15.16
C LEU A 234 8.30 2.25 15.65
N PRO A 235 9.52 2.03 16.18
CA PRO A 235 10.48 3.09 16.42
C PRO A 235 10.78 3.88 15.15
N SER A 236 10.95 5.20 15.26
CA SER A 236 11.15 6.10 14.13
C SER A 236 12.61 6.42 13.81
N GLU A 237 13.56 5.92 14.60
CA GLU A 237 15.00 6.21 14.46
C GLU A 237 15.57 5.75 13.12
N GLY A 238 15.03 4.64 12.57
CA GLY A 238 15.39 4.13 11.27
C GLY A 238 14.72 4.82 10.07
N MET A 239 13.81 5.77 10.31
CA MET A 239 13.11 6.54 9.30
C MET A 239 13.87 7.82 8.97
N PRO A 240 14.18 8.14 7.69
CA PRO A 240 14.73 9.44 7.30
C PRO A 240 13.82 10.59 7.72
N ALA A 241 14.42 11.76 7.95
CA ALA A 241 13.65 12.97 8.21
C ALA A 241 12.74 13.27 7.00
N ALA A 242 11.50 13.63 7.29
CA ALA A 242 10.60 14.16 6.30
C ALA A 242 11.06 15.54 5.84
N LEU A 243 10.81 15.88 4.59
CA LEU A 243 10.96 17.24 4.08
C LEU A 243 9.82 18.11 4.62
N GLU A 244 10.03 19.42 4.62
CA GLU A 244 8.95 20.36 4.96
C GLU A 244 7.78 20.18 3.99
N GLY A 245 6.57 20.02 4.54
CA GLY A 245 5.33 19.78 3.77
C GLY A 245 5.23 18.40 3.11
N GLU A 246 6.16 17.48 3.37
CA GLU A 246 6.09 16.14 2.81
C GLU A 246 5.03 15.29 3.53
N ALA A 247 4.21 14.60 2.74
CA ALA A 247 3.09 13.77 3.20
C ALA A 247 2.90 12.54 2.32
N GLY A 248 2.13 11.58 2.80
CA GLY A 248 1.55 10.51 2.00
C GLY A 248 0.28 10.99 1.27
N PHE A 249 -0.26 10.14 0.42
CA PHE A 249 -1.51 10.43 -0.28
C PHE A 249 -2.47 9.25 -0.21
N ALA A 250 -3.52 9.37 0.57
CA ALA A 250 -4.59 8.38 0.70
C ALA A 250 -5.51 8.37 -0.55
N ALA A 251 -4.93 8.15 -1.73
CA ALA A 251 -5.63 8.27 -3.01
C ALA A 251 -6.23 6.95 -3.49
N SER A 252 -5.53 5.83 -3.23
CA SER A 252 -5.91 4.50 -3.75
C SER A 252 -5.47 3.33 -2.87
N GLY A 253 -4.91 3.59 -1.67
CA GLY A 253 -4.23 2.57 -0.87
C GLY A 253 -2.81 2.23 -1.34
N GLN A 254 -2.44 2.56 -2.56
CA GLN A 254 -1.17 2.17 -3.18
C GLN A 254 0.01 3.11 -2.88
N CYS A 255 -0.11 3.97 -1.87
CA CYS A 255 1.01 4.77 -1.41
C CYS A 255 2.01 3.96 -0.57
N LEU A 256 1.61 2.79 -0.06
CA LEU A 256 2.47 1.84 0.64
C LEU A 256 2.31 0.46 0.00
N VAL A 257 3.39 -0.09 -0.58
CA VAL A 257 3.32 -1.38 -1.28
C VAL A 257 4.45 -2.30 -0.87
N ALA A 258 4.15 -3.59 -0.68
CA ALA A 258 5.11 -4.61 -0.33
C ALA A 258 5.41 -5.53 -1.52
N SER A 259 6.63 -6.06 -1.60
CA SER A 259 7.00 -7.13 -2.53
C SER A 259 7.94 -8.12 -1.86
N GLY A 260 7.60 -9.40 -1.96
CA GLY A 260 8.32 -10.44 -1.24
C GLY A 260 8.13 -10.39 0.27
N ALA A 261 9.06 -10.95 1.02
CA ALA A 261 8.88 -11.17 2.47
C ALA A 261 9.22 -9.96 3.35
N LYS A 262 9.95 -8.95 2.82
CA LYS A 262 10.54 -7.90 3.67
C LYS A 262 10.57 -6.51 3.04
N ASP A 263 10.51 -6.42 1.70
CA ASP A 263 10.67 -5.15 1.01
C ASP A 263 9.33 -4.40 0.95
N VAL A 264 9.37 -3.11 1.26
CA VAL A 264 8.22 -2.21 1.24
C VAL A 264 8.65 -0.83 0.78
N TRP A 265 7.80 -0.18 -0.01
CA TRP A 265 8.03 1.17 -0.51
C TRP A 265 6.88 2.08 -0.14
N LEU A 266 7.24 3.31 0.20
CA LEU A 266 6.33 4.39 0.57
C LEU A 266 6.47 5.53 -0.43
N ALA A 267 5.37 5.93 -1.04
CA ALA A 267 5.26 7.09 -1.93
C ALA A 267 4.97 8.36 -1.15
N THR A 268 5.66 9.45 -1.48
CA THR A 268 5.46 10.75 -0.84
C THR A 268 5.38 11.90 -1.85
N GLY A 269 4.87 13.02 -1.39
CA GLY A 269 4.81 14.27 -2.14
C GLY A 269 4.56 15.46 -1.23
N GLY A 270 4.06 16.57 -1.78
CA GLY A 270 3.80 17.81 -1.03
C GLY A 270 5.04 18.66 -0.77
N GLY A 271 6.16 18.03 -0.44
CA GLY A 271 7.42 18.72 -0.16
C GLY A 271 8.17 19.21 -1.39
N ALA A 272 9.36 19.77 -1.18
CA ALA A 272 10.20 20.29 -2.26
C ALA A 272 10.61 19.24 -3.32
N ARG A 273 10.54 17.96 -2.95
CA ARG A 273 10.82 16.81 -3.83
C ARG A 273 9.78 15.71 -3.59
N ALA A 274 9.42 15.00 -4.65
CA ALA A 274 8.63 13.79 -4.58
C ALA A 274 9.58 12.61 -4.38
N ARG A 275 9.41 11.86 -3.31
CA ARG A 275 10.34 10.77 -2.94
C ARG A 275 9.63 9.43 -2.88
N VAL A 276 10.42 8.38 -2.98
CA VAL A 276 10.02 7.03 -2.59
C VAL A 276 10.98 6.55 -1.51
N LEU A 277 10.43 6.15 -0.38
CA LEU A 277 11.20 5.56 0.71
C LEU A 277 11.13 4.04 0.58
N HIS A 278 12.24 3.35 0.80
CA HIS A 278 12.34 1.88 0.72
C HIS A 278 12.89 1.31 2.03
N SER A 279 12.26 0.26 2.51
CA SER A 279 12.74 -0.60 3.59
C SER A 279 12.89 -2.03 3.10
N ALA A 280 14.00 -2.68 3.47
CA ALA A 280 14.27 -4.09 3.17
C ALA A 280 14.14 -5.01 4.40
N ASP A 281 13.60 -4.49 5.51
CA ASP A 281 13.55 -5.16 6.82
C ASP A 281 12.17 -5.03 7.50
N ARG A 282 11.10 -4.94 6.71
CA ARG A 282 9.72 -4.78 7.18
C ARG A 282 9.48 -3.47 7.94
N GLY A 283 10.04 -2.37 7.45
CA GLY A 283 9.77 -1.04 7.98
C GLY A 283 10.58 -0.64 9.20
N LEU A 284 11.67 -1.37 9.54
CA LEU A 284 12.53 -1.00 10.66
C LEU A 284 13.51 0.08 10.28
N THR A 285 14.12 -0.03 9.08
CA THR A 285 15.02 0.99 8.53
C THR A 285 14.62 1.36 7.12
N TRP A 286 14.81 2.62 6.75
CA TRP A 286 14.36 3.18 5.50
C TRP A 286 15.45 4.02 4.83
N THR A 287 15.45 4.00 3.52
CA THR A 287 16.23 4.90 2.67
C THR A 287 15.29 5.69 1.77
N ALA A 288 15.63 6.93 1.44
CA ALA A 288 14.82 7.77 0.58
C ALA A 288 15.54 8.02 -0.75
N ALA A 289 14.81 7.95 -1.85
CA ALA A 289 15.27 8.29 -3.19
C ALA A 289 14.34 9.34 -3.81
N ASP A 290 14.93 10.36 -4.45
CA ASP A 290 14.18 11.36 -5.19
C ASP A 290 13.62 10.75 -6.48
N THR A 291 12.44 11.17 -6.88
CA THR A 291 11.83 10.80 -8.15
C THR A 291 11.77 12.01 -9.10
N PRO A 292 11.67 11.77 -10.41
CA PRO A 292 11.48 12.86 -11.39
C PRO A 292 10.03 13.38 -11.45
N LEU A 293 9.11 12.89 -10.60
CA LEU A 293 7.73 13.32 -10.59
C LEU A 293 7.59 14.77 -10.09
N PRO A 294 6.49 15.46 -10.44
CA PRO A 294 6.24 16.81 -9.99
C PRO A 294 6.24 16.94 -8.47
N ALA A 295 6.81 18.03 -7.95
CA ALA A 295 6.95 18.33 -6.54
C ALA A 295 6.86 19.84 -6.28
N GLY A 296 7.09 20.27 -5.04
CA GLY A 296 7.13 21.66 -4.64
C GLY A 296 5.75 22.32 -4.48
N ASP A 297 4.71 21.52 -4.38
CA ASP A 297 3.33 21.96 -4.15
C ASP A 297 2.58 20.86 -3.39
N PRO A 298 1.74 21.17 -2.38
CA PRO A 298 1.00 20.16 -1.60
C PRO A 298 0.13 19.22 -2.43
N ALA A 299 -0.24 19.60 -3.66
CA ALA A 299 -1.06 18.78 -4.54
C ALA A 299 -0.24 17.84 -5.46
N ARG A 300 1.10 17.87 -5.37
CA ARG A 300 2.01 17.18 -6.30
C ARG A 300 2.84 16.12 -5.63
N GLY A 301 3.06 15.01 -6.31
CA GLY A 301 3.93 13.95 -5.80
C GLY A 301 3.74 12.62 -6.49
N VAL A 302 4.26 11.59 -5.82
CA VAL A 302 3.98 10.18 -6.12
C VAL A 302 2.72 9.77 -5.36
N PHE A 303 1.72 9.25 -6.06
CA PHE A 303 0.45 8.86 -5.46
C PHE A 303 0.27 7.34 -5.36
N ALA A 304 0.85 6.61 -6.29
CA ALA A 304 0.78 5.16 -6.29
C ALA A 304 2.08 4.52 -6.80
N LEU A 305 2.37 3.38 -6.22
CA LEU A 305 3.49 2.51 -6.57
C LEU A 305 2.98 1.12 -6.95
N ALA A 306 3.73 0.44 -7.81
CA ALA A 306 3.56 -0.99 -8.04
C ALA A 306 4.93 -1.64 -8.25
N PHE A 307 5.25 -2.69 -7.50
CA PHE A 307 6.46 -3.47 -7.65
C PHE A 307 6.10 -4.89 -8.05
N ARG A 308 6.55 -5.34 -9.24
CA ARG A 308 6.33 -6.74 -9.67
C ARG A 308 7.32 -7.70 -9.04
N ASP A 309 8.47 -7.18 -8.62
CA ASP A 309 9.54 -7.88 -7.92
C ASP A 309 10.36 -6.86 -7.10
N ARG A 310 11.38 -7.33 -6.37
CA ARG A 310 12.20 -6.47 -5.49
C ARG A 310 13.02 -5.40 -6.24
N THR A 311 13.08 -5.44 -7.55
CA THR A 311 13.93 -4.55 -8.37
C THR A 311 13.15 -3.67 -9.31
N HIS A 312 12.04 -4.16 -9.87
CA HIS A 312 11.30 -3.45 -10.91
C HIS A 312 10.01 -2.85 -10.37
N GLY A 313 9.95 -1.54 -10.39
CA GLY A 313 8.81 -0.77 -9.89
C GLY A 313 8.37 0.33 -10.83
N LEU A 314 7.12 0.75 -10.63
CA LEU A 314 6.46 1.87 -11.28
C LEU A 314 6.02 2.86 -10.21
N ALA A 315 6.11 4.14 -10.52
CA ALA A 315 5.57 5.24 -9.75
C ALA A 315 4.70 6.10 -10.66
N VAL A 316 3.48 6.39 -10.22
CA VAL A 316 2.59 7.33 -10.91
C VAL A 316 2.10 8.40 -9.94
N GLY A 317 1.70 9.55 -10.50
CA GLY A 317 1.24 10.66 -9.71
C GLY A 317 0.89 11.86 -10.57
N GLY A 318 1.36 13.03 -10.19
CA GLY A 318 1.11 14.28 -10.91
C GLY A 318 0.60 15.36 -9.98
N ASP A 319 -0.36 16.16 -10.43
CA ASP A 319 -1.10 17.15 -9.67
C ASP A 319 -2.58 16.72 -9.63
N TYR A 320 -3.13 16.47 -8.44
CA TYR A 320 -4.51 15.93 -8.32
C TYR A 320 -5.60 16.98 -8.57
N ARG A 321 -5.24 18.25 -8.70
CA ARG A 321 -6.23 19.30 -8.99
C ARG A 321 -6.75 19.15 -10.41
N PRO A 322 -8.06 19.33 -10.62
CA PRO A 322 -8.63 19.37 -11.97
C PRO A 322 -7.91 20.41 -12.83
N ASP A 323 -7.83 20.17 -14.13
CA ASP A 323 -7.31 21.08 -15.13
C ASP A 323 -5.79 21.37 -15.04
N GLN A 324 -5.06 20.66 -14.15
CA GLN A 324 -3.61 20.76 -14.09
C GLN A 324 -2.96 19.61 -14.84
N THR A 325 -2.37 19.93 -15.98
CA THR A 325 -1.49 19.01 -16.70
C THR A 325 -0.05 19.29 -16.27
N VAL A 326 0.59 18.32 -15.66
CA VAL A 326 1.99 18.41 -15.28
C VAL A 326 2.80 17.37 -16.03
N PRO A 327 3.99 17.71 -16.54
CA PRO A 327 4.86 16.74 -17.19
C PRO A 327 5.38 15.71 -16.17
N ARG A 328 5.80 14.54 -16.66
CA ARG A 328 6.46 13.50 -15.86
C ARG A 328 5.56 12.87 -14.80
N ALA A 329 4.30 12.61 -15.11
CA ALA A 329 3.37 11.96 -14.20
C ALA A 329 3.67 10.47 -13.93
N ALA A 330 4.72 9.90 -14.51
CA ALA A 330 5.14 8.51 -14.30
C ALA A 330 6.67 8.34 -14.37
N ALA A 331 7.15 7.39 -13.58
CA ALA A 331 8.54 6.95 -13.57
C ALA A 331 8.63 5.43 -13.33
N HIS A 332 9.79 4.87 -13.66
CA HIS A 332 10.10 3.45 -13.44
C HIS A 332 11.47 3.28 -12.81
N THR A 333 11.65 2.20 -12.07
CA THR A 333 12.92 1.80 -11.47
C THR A 333 13.31 0.38 -11.89
N PRO A 334 14.59 0.11 -12.22
CA PRO A 334 15.10 -1.24 -12.45
C PRO A 334 15.90 -1.80 -11.26
N ASP A 335 16.05 -1.03 -10.17
CA ASP A 335 17.00 -1.31 -9.09
C ASP A 335 16.40 -1.23 -7.68
N GLY A 336 15.07 -1.42 -7.57
CA GLY A 336 14.37 -1.46 -6.29
C GLY A 336 14.07 -0.08 -5.71
N GLY A 337 13.98 0.94 -6.55
CA GLY A 337 13.68 2.30 -6.11
C GLY A 337 14.90 3.09 -5.67
N ARG A 338 16.12 2.59 -5.89
CA ARG A 338 17.36 3.36 -5.62
C ARG A 338 17.50 4.51 -6.61
N THR A 339 17.13 4.26 -7.87
CA THR A 339 17.08 5.29 -8.92
C THR A 339 15.74 5.22 -9.66
N TRP A 340 15.25 6.38 -10.08
CA TRP A 340 14.01 6.52 -10.82
C TRP A 340 14.23 7.24 -12.14
N ARG A 341 13.68 6.70 -13.23
CA ARG A 341 13.77 7.25 -14.57
C ARG A 341 12.39 7.70 -15.02
N PRO A 342 12.23 8.93 -15.55
CA PRO A 342 10.94 9.39 -16.06
C PRO A 342 10.50 8.54 -17.24
N ALA A 343 9.19 8.36 -17.39
CA ALA A 343 8.62 7.82 -18.61
C ALA A 343 8.92 8.76 -19.78
N ALA A 344 9.31 8.21 -20.94
CA ALA A 344 9.53 8.98 -22.14
C ALA A 344 8.23 9.56 -22.72
N THR A 345 7.14 8.76 -22.59
CA THR A 345 5.76 9.19 -22.89
C THR A 345 4.92 8.87 -21.66
N PRO A 346 4.75 9.80 -20.71
CA PRO A 346 3.95 9.58 -19.52
C PRO A 346 2.44 9.57 -19.82
N PRO A 347 1.59 9.12 -18.88
CA PRO A 347 0.16 9.42 -18.91
C PRO A 347 -0.11 10.91 -19.12
N PRO A 348 -1.18 11.29 -19.83
CA PRO A 348 -1.46 12.69 -20.15
C PRO A 348 -1.88 13.53 -18.94
N GLY A 349 -2.15 12.93 -17.80
CA GLY A 349 -2.56 13.62 -16.57
C GLY A 349 -2.28 12.81 -15.31
N TYR A 350 -2.79 13.31 -14.20
CA TYR A 350 -2.71 12.68 -12.90
C TYR A 350 -3.22 11.24 -12.89
N ARG A 351 -2.45 10.34 -12.25
CA ARG A 351 -2.85 8.96 -12.00
C ARG A 351 -2.72 8.64 -10.51
N SER A 352 -3.76 8.04 -9.97
CA SER A 352 -3.89 7.70 -8.54
C SER A 352 -3.67 6.23 -8.22
N GLY A 353 -3.73 5.36 -9.22
CA GLY A 353 -3.54 3.93 -9.06
C GLY A 353 -2.69 3.33 -10.18
N VAL A 354 -1.90 2.28 -9.87
CA VAL A 354 -1.07 1.56 -10.84
C VAL A 354 -0.91 0.10 -10.42
N THR A 355 -0.99 -0.82 -11.39
CA THR A 355 -0.76 -2.25 -11.14
C THR A 355 -0.11 -2.92 -12.34
N TRP A 356 0.74 -3.91 -12.08
CA TRP A 356 1.28 -4.78 -13.12
C TRP A 356 0.21 -5.76 -13.59
N LEU A 357 0.15 -6.00 -14.90
CA LEU A 357 -0.67 -7.09 -15.42
C LEU A 357 -0.06 -8.44 -14.99
N PRO A 358 -0.89 -9.37 -14.52
CA PRO A 358 -0.42 -10.66 -14.02
C PRO A 358 0.42 -11.39 -15.08
N HIS A 359 1.49 -12.04 -14.62
CA HIS A 359 2.45 -12.79 -15.44
C HIS A 359 3.15 -11.98 -16.54
N SER A 360 2.95 -10.66 -16.61
CA SER A 360 3.67 -9.78 -17.52
C SER A 360 4.93 -9.21 -16.88
N ARG A 361 6.01 -9.15 -17.64
CA ARG A 361 7.24 -8.46 -17.23
C ARG A 361 7.28 -7.01 -17.70
N SER A 362 6.36 -6.59 -18.54
CA SER A 362 6.41 -5.28 -19.21
C SER A 362 5.08 -4.55 -19.27
N ALA A 363 3.96 -5.23 -19.06
CA ALA A 363 2.65 -4.59 -19.16
C ALA A 363 2.09 -4.22 -17.79
N ALA A 364 1.54 -3.00 -17.68
CA ALA A 364 0.91 -2.48 -16.49
C ALA A 364 -0.21 -1.49 -16.87
N LEU A 365 -1.15 -1.29 -15.95
CA LEU A 365 -2.23 -0.30 -16.05
C LEU A 365 -2.01 0.81 -15.03
N ALA A 366 -2.31 2.04 -15.42
CA ALA A 366 -2.44 3.18 -14.52
C ALA A 366 -3.82 3.81 -14.68
N VAL A 367 -4.47 4.16 -13.57
CA VAL A 367 -5.79 4.77 -13.57
C VAL A 367 -5.80 6.11 -12.85
N GLY A 368 -6.74 6.96 -13.22
CA GLY A 368 -6.98 8.23 -12.59
C GLY A 368 -8.30 8.84 -13.03
N PRO A 369 -8.62 10.08 -12.60
CA PRO A 369 -9.90 10.73 -12.91
C PRO A 369 -10.16 10.91 -14.41
N THR A 370 -9.11 10.98 -15.22
CA THR A 370 -9.21 11.28 -16.66
C THR A 370 -8.95 10.06 -17.54
N GLY A 371 -8.86 8.86 -16.97
CA GLY A 371 -8.74 7.64 -17.78
C GLY A 371 -7.79 6.59 -17.24
N THR A 372 -7.62 5.59 -18.08
CA THR A 372 -6.73 4.44 -17.88
C THR A 372 -5.67 4.42 -18.98
N ASP A 373 -4.42 4.26 -18.58
CA ASP A 373 -3.32 4.09 -19.50
C ASP A 373 -2.69 2.70 -19.36
N LEU A 374 -2.19 2.20 -20.47
CA LEU A 374 -1.48 0.94 -20.59
C LEU A 374 -0.03 1.21 -21.00
N THR A 375 0.90 0.61 -20.30
CA THR A 375 2.27 0.40 -20.77
C THR A 375 2.48 -1.05 -21.19
N THR A 376 3.35 -1.29 -22.17
CA THR A 376 3.80 -2.63 -22.58
C THR A 376 5.32 -2.76 -22.60
N ASP A 377 6.01 -1.76 -22.09
CA ASP A 377 7.48 -1.63 -22.08
C ASP A 377 8.05 -1.29 -20.70
N ALA A 378 7.36 -1.75 -19.65
CA ALA A 378 7.75 -1.57 -18.25
C ALA A 378 7.77 -0.10 -17.80
N GLY A 379 6.79 0.69 -18.22
CA GLY A 379 6.58 2.06 -17.79
C GLY A 379 7.40 3.12 -18.53
N ARG A 380 8.07 2.74 -19.62
CA ARG A 380 8.82 3.70 -20.44
C ARG A 380 7.90 4.57 -21.27
N THR A 381 6.85 3.97 -21.83
CA THR A 381 5.82 4.70 -22.58
C THR A 381 4.43 4.24 -22.13
N TRP A 382 3.48 5.16 -22.15
CA TRP A 382 2.10 4.94 -21.80
C TRP A 382 1.17 5.41 -22.92
N ARG A 383 0.08 4.70 -23.12
CA ARG A 383 -0.99 5.09 -24.04
C ARG A 383 -2.34 4.96 -23.36
N THR A 384 -3.22 5.91 -23.55
CA THR A 384 -4.59 5.87 -23.04
C THR A 384 -5.38 4.77 -23.77
N VAL A 385 -6.09 3.96 -22.99
CA VAL A 385 -6.92 2.86 -23.47
C VAL A 385 -8.39 3.00 -23.09
N ASP A 386 -8.69 3.84 -22.09
CA ASP A 386 -10.04 4.12 -21.63
C ASP A 386 -10.08 5.51 -20.99
N THR A 387 -11.21 6.23 -21.09
CA THR A 387 -11.38 7.60 -20.56
C THR A 387 -12.26 7.64 -19.31
N GLY A 388 -12.70 6.48 -18.78
CA GLY A 388 -13.48 6.39 -17.56
C GLY A 388 -12.67 6.76 -16.31
N SER A 389 -13.33 7.47 -15.38
CA SER A 389 -12.72 7.88 -14.11
C SER A 389 -12.64 6.70 -13.13
N PHE A 390 -11.41 6.43 -12.62
CA PHE A 390 -11.18 5.49 -11.52
C PHE A 390 -10.12 6.06 -10.56
N ASP A 391 -10.17 5.63 -9.29
CA ASP A 391 -9.19 6.02 -8.27
C ASP A 391 -8.13 4.94 -8.07
N THR A 392 -8.49 3.67 -8.16
CA THR A 392 -7.60 2.54 -7.89
C THR A 392 -7.81 1.39 -8.88
N VAL A 393 -6.78 0.58 -9.05
CA VAL A 393 -6.76 -0.60 -9.92
C VAL A 393 -5.95 -1.70 -9.26
N ASP A 394 -6.45 -2.93 -9.32
CA ASP A 394 -5.74 -4.11 -8.81
C ASP A 394 -6.02 -5.32 -9.71
N CYS A 395 -5.02 -6.19 -9.86
CA CYS A 395 -5.09 -7.37 -10.72
C CYS A 395 -4.68 -8.64 -9.98
N THR A 396 -5.43 -9.69 -10.18
CA THR A 396 -5.22 -10.99 -9.53
C THR A 396 -4.37 -11.94 -10.37
N PRO A 397 -3.68 -12.90 -9.76
CA PRO A 397 -2.89 -13.89 -10.51
C PRO A 397 -3.69 -14.70 -11.53
N ASP A 398 -5.02 -14.84 -11.37
CA ASP A 398 -5.91 -15.51 -12.30
C ASP A 398 -6.42 -14.61 -13.44
N LEU A 399 -5.68 -13.50 -13.73
CA LEU A 399 -5.85 -12.59 -14.86
C LEU A 399 -7.09 -11.67 -14.78
N ALA A 400 -7.70 -11.52 -13.62
CA ALA A 400 -8.77 -10.55 -13.46
C ALA A 400 -8.22 -9.22 -12.96
N CYS A 401 -8.54 -8.12 -13.65
CA CYS A 401 -8.27 -6.78 -13.18
C CYS A 401 -9.58 -6.08 -12.82
N TRP A 402 -9.54 -5.38 -11.70
CA TRP A 402 -10.63 -4.59 -11.15
C TRP A 402 -10.19 -3.13 -11.01
N ALA A 403 -11.13 -2.23 -11.16
CA ALA A 403 -10.93 -0.81 -10.87
C ALA A 403 -12.10 -0.28 -10.06
N SER A 404 -11.86 0.71 -9.20
CA SER A 404 -12.92 1.38 -8.45
C SER A 404 -12.68 2.89 -8.38
N GLY A 405 -13.75 3.66 -8.09
CA GLY A 405 -13.68 5.12 -8.11
C GLY A 405 -14.92 5.79 -7.53
N GLU A 406 -15.18 6.98 -8.02
CA GLU A 406 -16.29 7.81 -7.57
C GLU A 406 -17.66 7.32 -8.06
N GLN A 407 -18.73 7.81 -7.45
CA GLN A 407 -20.12 7.52 -7.83
C GLN A 407 -20.47 6.01 -7.80
N GLY A 408 -19.94 5.28 -6.82
CA GLY A 408 -20.20 3.85 -6.69
C GLY A 408 -19.53 3.00 -7.78
N ARG A 409 -18.67 3.60 -8.58
CA ARG A 409 -18.08 2.95 -9.76
C ARG A 409 -17.13 1.84 -9.37
N VAL A 410 -17.42 0.65 -9.85
CA VAL A 410 -16.53 -0.50 -9.86
C VAL A 410 -16.59 -1.13 -11.25
N ALA A 411 -15.47 -1.64 -11.74
CA ALA A 411 -15.39 -2.24 -13.06
C ALA A 411 -14.45 -3.44 -13.11
N ARG A 412 -14.66 -4.32 -14.08
CA ARG A 412 -13.72 -5.37 -14.46
C ARG A 412 -13.19 -5.11 -15.87
N LEU A 413 -11.92 -5.39 -16.05
CA LEU A 413 -11.30 -5.34 -17.37
C LEU A 413 -11.77 -6.54 -18.20
N GLU A 414 -12.26 -6.27 -19.41
CA GLU A 414 -12.64 -7.26 -20.42
C GLU A 414 -11.82 -7.03 -21.69
N HIS A 415 -11.64 -8.11 -22.48
CA HIS A 415 -10.84 -8.15 -23.70
C HIS A 415 -11.70 -8.47 -24.90
#